data_14e64974a9cb8856565e47629ba583a5
#
_entry.id   14e64974a9cb8856565e47629ba583a5
#
_cell.length_a   1.000
_cell.length_b   1.000
_cell.length_c   1.000
_cell.angle_alpha   90.00
_cell.angle_beta   90.00
_cell.angle_gamma   90.00
#
_symmetry.space_group_name_H-M   'P 1'
#
loop_
_entity.id
_entity.type
_entity.pdbx_description
1 polymer ?
#
loop_
_entity_poly.entity_id
_entity_poly.type
_entity_poly.pdbx_seq_one_letter_code
_entity_poly.pdbx_strand_id
1 'polypeptide(L)'
;WGRGTFCGWLCPFGALQELASQLARHLGLRQRPLQRRLDRRLKWLKYGVLAVLCSGAALAAGWTDTAVEVEPFKTAISQTFQRDWPYVAWALACVGASVLVFRGYCRYLCSLGAALALLDVLRRWAWIPRRAECGTPCQTCRHRCSYQAITPAGTVQYADCFQCLDCVAIHQDAQQCLPLLQQARRVIPIEVAR
;
A
#
# COMPACT_ATOMS: atom_id res chain seq x y z
N TRP A 1 4.89 2.03 14.76
CA TRP A 1 3.87 2.45 13.81
C TRP A 1 4.31 2.33 12.35
N GLY A 2 5.55 2.67 12.00
CA GLY A 2 6.17 2.37 10.70
C GLY A 2 5.56 3.10 9.50
N ARG A 3 5.91 2.60 8.30
CA ARG A 3 5.52 3.15 7.00
C ARG A 3 4.01 3.36 6.85
N GLY A 4 3.20 2.43 7.32
CA GLY A 4 1.77 2.41 7.07
C GLY A 4 1.03 3.63 7.60
N THR A 5 1.38 4.11 8.79
CA THR A 5 0.74 5.27 9.40
C THR A 5 1.00 6.55 8.59
N PHE A 6 2.26 6.79 8.21
CA PHE A 6 2.60 7.98 7.44
C PHE A 6 2.04 7.90 6.01
N CYS A 7 2.38 6.83 5.29
CA CYS A 7 1.99 6.70 3.88
C CYS A 7 0.49 6.43 3.70
N GLY A 8 -0.18 5.85 4.69
CA GLY A 8 -1.60 5.56 4.65
C GLY A 8 -2.49 6.75 5.01
N TRP A 9 -2.07 7.58 5.98
CA TRP A 9 -2.95 8.55 6.62
C TRP A 9 -2.46 10.00 6.56
N LEU A 10 -1.15 10.22 6.58
CA LEU A 10 -0.56 11.56 6.66
C LEU A 10 -0.08 12.10 5.31
N CYS A 11 0.30 11.21 4.37
CA CYS A 11 0.88 11.64 3.10
C CYS A 11 -0.19 12.18 2.14
N PRO A 12 -0.22 13.49 1.83
CA PRO A 12 -1.23 14.07 0.95
C PRO A 12 -1.09 13.58 -0.50
N PHE A 13 0.13 13.30 -0.97
CA PHE A 13 0.33 12.71 -2.29
C PHE A 13 -0.22 11.27 -2.37
N GLY A 14 -0.13 10.52 -1.27
CA GLY A 14 -0.77 9.21 -1.15
C GLY A 14 -2.29 9.30 -1.22
N ALA A 15 -2.88 10.31 -0.57
CA ALA A 15 -4.32 10.57 -0.63
C ALA A 15 -4.77 10.95 -2.05
N LEU A 16 -3.99 11.78 -2.76
CA LEU A 16 -4.27 12.14 -4.16
C LEU A 16 -4.27 10.91 -5.09
N GLN A 17 -3.30 10.01 -4.93
CA GLN A 17 -3.26 8.75 -5.69
C GLN A 17 -4.45 7.84 -5.36
N GLU A 18 -4.87 7.80 -4.12
CA GLU A 18 -6.03 7.02 -3.71
C GLU A 18 -7.32 7.59 -4.31
N LEU A 19 -7.49 8.91 -4.27
CA LEU A 19 -8.62 9.58 -4.90
C LEU A 19 -8.68 9.29 -6.41
N ALA A 20 -7.55 9.37 -7.11
CA ALA A 20 -7.46 9.00 -8.52
C ALA A 20 -7.84 7.54 -8.76
N SER A 21 -7.42 6.64 -7.87
CA SER A 21 -7.77 5.21 -7.92
C SER A 21 -9.25 4.97 -7.64
N GLN A 22 -9.85 5.72 -6.73
CA GLN A 22 -11.28 5.62 -6.43
C GLN A 22 -12.11 6.14 -7.60
N LEU A 23 -11.74 7.29 -8.15
CA LEU A 23 -12.39 7.86 -9.34
C LEU A 23 -12.34 6.87 -10.53
N ALA A 24 -11.19 6.26 -10.76
CA ALA A 24 -11.03 5.23 -11.80
C ALA A 24 -12.01 4.05 -11.60
N ARG A 25 -12.19 3.59 -10.36
CA ARG A 25 -13.16 2.54 -10.05
C ARG A 25 -14.60 2.97 -10.27
N HIS A 26 -14.95 4.20 -9.91
CA HIS A 26 -16.29 4.77 -10.20
C HIS A 26 -16.55 4.87 -11.69
N LEU A 27 -15.52 5.16 -12.50
CA LEU A 27 -15.62 5.19 -13.97
C LEU A 27 -15.62 3.77 -14.59
N GLY A 28 -15.65 2.71 -13.79
CA GLY A 28 -15.68 1.33 -14.25
C GLY A 28 -14.34 0.77 -14.71
N LEU A 29 -13.24 1.51 -14.51
CA LEU A 29 -11.90 1.04 -14.85
C LEU A 29 -11.45 -0.02 -13.84
N ARG A 30 -11.29 -1.24 -14.30
CA ARG A 30 -10.82 -2.35 -13.48
C ARG A 30 -9.31 -2.25 -13.24
N GLN A 31 -8.93 -1.92 -12.03
CA GLN A 31 -7.55 -2.03 -11.60
C GLN A 31 -7.15 -3.51 -11.53
N ARG A 32 -6.14 -3.89 -12.29
CA ARG A 32 -5.64 -5.26 -12.27
C ARG A 32 -4.49 -5.39 -11.26
N PRO A 33 -4.56 -6.31 -10.30
CA PRO A 33 -3.41 -6.59 -9.46
C PRO A 33 -2.27 -7.10 -10.35
N LEU A 34 -1.08 -6.52 -10.21
CA LEU A 34 0.10 -6.97 -10.92
C LEU A 34 0.42 -8.42 -10.55
N GLN A 35 0.96 -9.16 -11.52
CA GLN A 35 1.45 -10.52 -11.27
C GLN A 35 2.46 -10.50 -10.12
N ARG A 36 2.32 -11.40 -9.13
CA ARG A 36 3.13 -11.40 -7.90
C ARG A 36 4.63 -11.37 -8.11
N ARG A 37 5.12 -12.04 -9.16
CA ARG A 37 6.57 -12.05 -9.46
C ARG A 37 7.05 -10.66 -9.89
N LEU A 38 6.26 -10.00 -10.75
CA LEU A 38 6.55 -8.65 -11.23
C LEU A 38 6.41 -7.63 -10.09
N ASP A 39 5.33 -7.70 -9.32
CA ASP A 39 5.10 -6.85 -8.15
C ASP A 39 6.28 -6.90 -7.16
N ARG A 40 6.78 -8.11 -6.87
CA ARG A 40 7.93 -8.28 -5.97
C ARG A 40 9.20 -7.63 -6.52
N ARG A 41 9.46 -7.75 -7.82
CA ARG A 41 10.64 -7.12 -8.46
C ARG A 41 10.52 -5.60 -8.46
N LEU A 42 9.36 -5.07 -8.81
CA LEU A 42 9.12 -3.63 -8.84
C LEU A 42 9.22 -2.98 -7.44
N LYS A 43 8.86 -3.70 -6.38
CA LYS A 43 9.02 -3.21 -5.00
C LYS A 43 10.48 -2.97 -4.61
N TRP A 44 11.44 -3.62 -5.26
CA TRP A 44 12.86 -3.36 -5.03
C TRP A 44 13.34 -2.05 -5.65
N LEU A 45 12.62 -1.54 -6.67
CA LEU A 45 12.99 -0.30 -7.35
C LEU A 45 13.05 0.90 -6.40
N LYS A 46 12.12 1.00 -5.45
CA LYS A 46 12.11 2.07 -4.42
C LYS A 46 13.38 2.09 -3.59
N TYR A 47 13.96 0.92 -3.28
CA TYR A 47 15.22 0.83 -2.53
C TYR A 47 16.41 1.25 -3.39
N GLY A 48 16.38 0.92 -4.68
CA GLY A 48 17.36 1.42 -5.65
C GLY A 48 17.34 2.95 -5.75
N VAL A 49 16.16 3.55 -5.87
CA VAL A 49 16.00 5.03 -5.89
C VAL A 49 16.53 5.63 -4.58
N LEU A 50 16.17 5.06 -3.43
CA LEU A 50 16.67 5.52 -2.14
C LEU A 50 18.21 5.43 -2.06
N ALA A 51 18.81 4.31 -2.49
CA ALA A 51 20.26 4.13 -2.47
C ALA A 51 20.98 5.17 -3.36
N VAL A 52 20.44 5.44 -4.56
CA VAL A 52 20.98 6.46 -5.47
C VAL A 52 20.91 7.86 -4.84
N LEU A 53 19.79 8.22 -4.24
CA LEU A 53 19.61 9.52 -3.59
C LEU A 53 20.54 9.67 -2.38
N CYS A 54 20.64 8.64 -1.52
CA CYS A 54 21.53 8.67 -0.36
C CYS A 54 23.00 8.73 -0.75
N SER A 55 23.43 7.98 -1.77
CA SER A 55 24.82 8.01 -2.25
C SER A 55 25.15 9.37 -2.90
N GLY A 56 24.22 9.94 -3.68
CA GLY A 56 24.41 11.26 -4.27
C GLY A 56 24.56 12.34 -3.20
N ALA A 57 23.70 12.31 -2.19
CA ALA A 57 23.77 13.25 -1.06
C ALA A 57 25.08 13.10 -0.26
N ALA A 58 25.52 11.86 -0.01
CA ALA A 58 26.75 11.59 0.72
C ALA A 58 28.01 12.05 -0.03
N LEU A 59 28.00 11.98 -1.35
CA LEU A 59 29.12 12.41 -2.21
C LEU A 59 29.05 13.90 -2.58
N ALA A 60 28.11 14.65 -2.03
CA ALA A 60 27.82 16.06 -2.38
C ALA A 60 27.79 16.29 -3.90
N ALA A 61 27.25 15.33 -4.64
CA ALA A 61 27.22 15.36 -6.10
C ALA A 61 26.23 16.43 -6.59
N GLY A 62 26.66 17.32 -7.46
CA GLY A 62 25.83 18.43 -7.98
C GLY A 62 24.56 18.01 -8.74
N TRP A 63 24.44 16.72 -9.09
CA TRP A 63 23.23 16.17 -9.71
C TRP A 63 22.14 15.78 -8.69
N THR A 64 22.44 15.80 -7.39
CA THR A 64 21.50 15.36 -6.33
C THR A 64 20.24 16.20 -6.33
N ASP A 65 20.34 17.51 -6.55
CA ASP A 65 19.17 18.39 -6.61
C ASP A 65 18.24 18.02 -7.77
N THR A 66 18.81 17.62 -8.90
CA THR A 66 18.02 17.13 -10.05
C THR A 66 17.43 15.74 -9.78
N ALA A 67 18.16 14.86 -9.07
CA ALA A 67 17.69 13.52 -8.74
C ALA A 67 16.52 13.52 -7.75
N VAL A 68 16.49 14.48 -6.82
CA VAL A 68 15.36 14.67 -5.88
C VAL A 68 14.06 15.04 -6.63
N GLU A 69 14.16 15.61 -7.82
CA GLU A 69 12.99 15.93 -8.66
C GLU A 69 12.24 14.69 -9.19
N VAL A 70 12.81 13.48 -9.06
CA VAL A 70 12.07 12.21 -9.28
C VAL A 70 10.88 12.08 -8.31
N GLU A 71 10.95 12.79 -7.16
CA GLU A 71 9.85 12.82 -6.20
C GLU A 71 8.82 13.90 -6.57
N PRO A 72 7.62 13.52 -7.03
CA PRO A 72 6.58 14.47 -7.46
C PRO A 72 5.92 15.20 -6.28
N PHE A 73 6.32 14.89 -5.04
CA PHE A 73 5.77 15.49 -3.83
C PHE A 73 5.95 17.01 -3.81
N LYS A 74 7.15 17.50 -4.13
CA LYS A 74 7.45 18.92 -4.20
C LYS A 74 6.56 19.64 -5.21
N THR A 75 6.38 19.07 -6.40
CA THR A 75 5.55 19.63 -7.46
C THR A 75 4.06 19.63 -7.10
N ALA A 76 3.54 18.51 -6.55
CA ALA A 76 2.13 18.36 -6.29
C ALA A 76 1.65 19.09 -5.02
N ILE A 77 2.48 19.12 -3.97
CA ILE A 77 2.08 19.61 -2.65
C ILE A 77 2.65 20.98 -2.35
N SER A 78 3.98 21.15 -2.49
CA SER A 78 4.64 22.40 -2.11
C SER A 78 4.40 23.52 -3.11
N GLN A 79 4.28 23.19 -4.39
CA GLN A 79 4.15 24.19 -5.48
C GLN A 79 2.81 24.13 -6.21
N THR A 80 1.86 23.30 -5.75
CA THR A 80 0.47 23.22 -6.27
C THR A 80 0.42 23.17 -7.80
N PHE A 81 1.31 22.38 -8.42
CA PHE A 81 1.50 22.27 -9.89
C PHE A 81 1.90 23.56 -10.61
N GLN A 82 2.38 24.60 -9.89
CA GLN A 82 2.87 25.85 -10.48
C GLN A 82 4.39 25.75 -10.74
N ARG A 83 4.76 24.89 -11.68
CA ARG A 83 6.15 24.64 -12.11
C ARG A 83 6.25 24.46 -13.61
N ASP A 84 7.51 24.37 -14.10
CA ASP A 84 7.80 24.04 -15.49
C ASP A 84 7.15 22.74 -15.92
N TRP A 85 6.67 22.70 -17.15
CA TRP A 85 5.88 21.61 -17.71
C TRP A 85 6.44 20.20 -17.50
N PRO A 86 7.76 19.92 -17.60
CA PRO A 86 8.27 18.55 -17.43
C PRO A 86 7.97 17.97 -16.04
N TYR A 87 8.07 18.77 -14.99
CA TYR A 87 7.80 18.33 -13.60
C TYR A 87 6.32 18.09 -13.34
N VAL A 88 5.47 18.95 -13.91
CA VAL A 88 4.03 18.80 -13.84
C VAL A 88 3.59 17.54 -14.59
N ALA A 89 4.11 17.32 -15.80
CA ALA A 89 3.82 16.13 -16.58
C ALA A 89 4.24 14.85 -15.85
N TRP A 90 5.40 14.84 -15.21
CA TRP A 90 5.86 13.72 -14.39
C TRP A 90 4.93 13.45 -13.19
N ALA A 91 4.56 14.49 -12.44
CA ALA A 91 3.65 14.36 -11.32
C ALA A 91 2.28 13.81 -11.75
N LEU A 92 1.73 14.32 -12.87
CA LEU A 92 0.49 13.83 -13.46
C LEU A 92 0.61 12.38 -13.94
N ALA A 93 1.75 11.99 -14.52
CA ALA A 93 2.02 10.62 -14.92
C ALA A 93 2.04 9.68 -13.70
N CYS A 94 2.64 10.09 -12.59
CA CYS A 94 2.66 9.33 -11.34
C CYS A 94 1.25 9.17 -10.73
N VAL A 95 0.41 10.20 -10.79
CA VAL A 95 -0.98 10.13 -10.36
C VAL A 95 -1.78 9.25 -11.33
N GLY A 96 -1.59 9.44 -12.65
CA GLY A 96 -2.23 8.63 -13.68
C GLY A 96 -1.87 7.15 -13.62
N ALA A 97 -0.64 6.81 -13.27
CA ALA A 97 -0.24 5.42 -13.03
C ALA A 97 -1.07 4.75 -11.91
N SER A 98 -1.60 5.55 -10.97
CA SER A 98 -2.45 5.06 -9.88
C SER A 98 -3.85 4.65 -10.34
N VAL A 99 -4.26 5.07 -11.53
CA VAL A 99 -5.49 4.59 -12.19
C VAL A 99 -5.36 3.11 -12.57
N LEU A 100 -4.18 2.69 -13.01
CA LEU A 100 -3.89 1.32 -13.44
C LEU A 100 -3.49 0.42 -12.26
N VAL A 101 -2.62 0.92 -11.41
CA VAL A 101 -2.09 0.19 -10.26
C VAL A 101 -2.30 1.01 -8.98
N PHE A 102 -3.05 0.46 -8.04
CA PHE A 102 -3.41 1.13 -6.81
C PHE A 102 -2.17 1.67 -6.07
N ARG A 103 -2.11 3.01 -5.90
CA ARG A 103 -0.99 3.75 -5.31
C ARG A 103 0.38 3.37 -5.90
N GLY A 104 0.47 3.29 -7.24
CA GLY A 104 1.63 2.77 -7.97
C GLY A 104 2.94 3.46 -7.61
N TYR A 105 2.99 4.79 -7.60
CA TYR A 105 4.19 5.54 -7.24
C TYR A 105 4.65 5.24 -5.81
N CYS A 106 3.75 5.36 -4.82
CA CYS A 106 4.07 5.09 -3.42
C CYS A 106 4.53 3.66 -3.18
N ARG A 107 4.09 2.73 -4.02
CA ARG A 107 4.41 1.30 -3.89
C ARG A 107 5.80 0.97 -4.44
N TYR A 108 6.20 1.57 -5.56
CA TYR A 108 7.37 1.14 -6.34
C TYR A 108 8.51 2.16 -6.45
N LEU A 109 8.23 3.46 -6.34
CA LEU A 109 9.21 4.52 -6.64
C LEU A 109 9.55 5.40 -5.43
N CYS A 110 8.61 5.59 -4.50
CA CYS A 110 8.77 6.53 -3.40
C CYS A 110 9.94 6.15 -2.47
N SER A 111 10.98 7.01 -2.44
CA SER A 111 12.18 6.81 -1.61
C SER A 111 11.87 6.95 -0.12
N LEU A 112 11.02 7.92 0.26
CA LEU A 112 10.55 8.06 1.64
C LEU A 112 9.80 6.80 2.10
N GLY A 113 8.96 6.23 1.22
CA GLY A 113 8.29 4.96 1.50
C GLY A 113 9.25 3.79 1.65
N ALA A 114 10.40 3.81 0.97
CA ALA A 114 11.47 2.82 1.14
C ALA A 114 12.20 3.01 2.47
N ALA A 115 12.57 4.24 2.82
CA ALA A 115 13.22 4.55 4.10
C ALA A 115 12.35 4.13 5.30
N LEU A 116 11.07 4.48 5.28
CA LEU A 116 10.13 4.07 6.33
C LEU A 116 9.93 2.54 6.38
N ALA A 117 10.00 1.85 5.24
CA ALA A 117 9.92 0.40 5.19
C ALA A 117 11.18 -0.28 5.76
N LEU A 118 12.37 0.33 5.60
CA LEU A 118 13.59 -0.12 6.27
C LEU A 118 13.50 0.08 7.79
N LEU A 119 13.00 1.22 8.23
CA LEU A 119 12.78 1.48 9.65
C LEU A 119 11.75 0.52 10.28
N ASP A 120 10.90 -0.11 9.46
CA ASP A 120 9.94 -1.12 9.92
C ASP A 120 10.62 -2.39 10.48
N VAL A 121 11.90 -2.63 10.14
CA VAL A 121 12.71 -3.70 10.74
C VAL A 121 12.87 -3.51 12.25
N LEU A 122 12.84 -2.24 12.73
CA LEU A 122 12.90 -1.89 14.14
C LEU A 122 11.55 -2.06 14.86
N ARG A 123 10.53 -2.48 14.16
CA ARG A 123 9.19 -2.69 14.72
C ARG A 123 9.22 -3.80 15.76
N ARG A 124 8.70 -3.50 16.94
CA ARG A 124 8.54 -4.45 18.05
C ARG A 124 7.13 -5.01 18.15
N TRP A 125 6.11 -4.34 17.60
CA TRP A 125 4.71 -4.71 17.80
C TRP A 125 3.96 -4.93 16.48
N ALA A 126 3.39 -6.14 16.35
CA ALA A 126 2.47 -6.49 15.28
C ALA A 126 1.02 -6.33 15.81
N TRP A 127 0.44 -5.15 15.63
CA TRP A 127 -0.85 -4.79 16.22
C TRP A 127 -2.08 -5.19 15.38
N ILE A 128 -1.91 -5.53 14.10
CA ILE A 128 -3.01 -5.98 13.25
C ILE A 128 -3.44 -7.38 13.69
N PRO A 129 -4.67 -7.55 14.23
CA PRO A 129 -5.10 -8.83 14.77
C PRO A 129 -5.24 -9.89 13.68
N ARG A 130 -4.86 -11.13 14.00
CA ARG A 130 -5.00 -12.30 13.16
C ARG A 130 -5.51 -13.47 13.99
N ARG A 131 -6.41 -14.28 13.40
CA ARG A 131 -6.86 -15.54 13.98
C ARG A 131 -5.98 -16.69 13.50
N ALA A 132 -6.03 -17.83 14.20
CA ALA A 132 -5.29 -19.01 13.81
C ALA A 132 -5.69 -19.53 12.42
N GLU A 133 -6.95 -19.34 12.03
CA GLU A 133 -7.51 -19.73 10.74
C GLU A 133 -7.13 -18.79 9.59
N CYS A 134 -6.54 -17.60 9.90
CA CYS A 134 -6.07 -16.67 8.87
C CYS A 134 -4.86 -17.27 8.14
N GLY A 135 -4.99 -17.48 6.86
CA GLY A 135 -3.96 -18.11 6.01
C GLY A 135 -4.35 -19.52 5.58
N THR A 136 -4.77 -20.36 6.48
CA THR A 136 -5.23 -21.72 6.19
C THR A 136 -6.32 -22.10 7.21
N PRO A 137 -7.60 -22.24 6.81
CA PRO A 137 -8.13 -22.22 5.42
C PRO A 137 -8.55 -20.83 4.91
N CYS A 138 -8.63 -19.78 5.76
CA CYS A 138 -9.22 -18.48 5.39
C CYS A 138 -8.25 -17.57 4.66
N GLN A 139 -8.57 -17.17 3.42
CA GLN A 139 -7.78 -16.26 2.59
C GLN A 139 -8.51 -14.94 2.25
N THR A 140 -9.66 -14.67 2.85
CA THR A 140 -10.54 -13.53 2.49
C THR A 140 -9.80 -12.19 2.53
N CYS A 141 -9.15 -11.85 3.66
CA CYS A 141 -8.42 -10.61 3.81
C CYS A 141 -7.24 -10.47 2.84
N ARG A 142 -6.60 -11.61 2.48
CA ARG A 142 -5.50 -11.62 1.52
C ARG A 142 -5.98 -11.26 0.11
N HIS A 143 -7.12 -11.80 -0.33
CA HIS A 143 -7.67 -11.52 -1.65
C HIS A 143 -8.21 -10.10 -1.75
N ARG A 144 -8.75 -9.55 -0.68
CA ARG A 144 -9.26 -8.17 -0.61
C ARG A 144 -8.16 -7.12 -0.42
N CYS A 145 -6.95 -7.52 -0.02
CA CYS A 145 -5.84 -6.58 0.21
C CYS A 145 -5.31 -5.99 -1.10
N SER A 146 -5.65 -4.74 -1.39
CA SER A 146 -5.19 -4.02 -2.59
C SER A 146 -3.67 -3.88 -2.66
N TYR A 147 -2.99 -3.89 -1.50
CA TYR A 147 -1.53 -3.77 -1.40
C TYR A 147 -0.80 -5.11 -1.51
N GLN A 148 -1.52 -6.24 -1.48
CA GLN A 148 -0.95 -7.59 -1.46
C GLN A 148 0.07 -7.80 -0.32
N ALA A 149 -0.16 -7.14 0.81
CA ALA A 149 0.72 -7.17 1.98
C ALA A 149 0.45 -8.38 2.90
N ILE A 150 -0.49 -9.25 2.57
CA ILE A 150 -0.81 -10.44 3.36
C ILE A 150 -0.26 -11.68 2.66
N THR A 151 0.55 -12.46 3.39
CA THR A 151 1.13 -13.71 2.88
C THR A 151 0.08 -14.83 2.78
N PRO A 152 0.38 -15.91 2.05
CA PRO A 152 -0.47 -17.11 2.05
C PRO A 152 -0.64 -17.72 3.45
N ALA A 153 0.35 -17.58 4.32
CA ALA A 153 0.29 -18.03 5.72
C ALA A 153 -0.56 -17.12 6.64
N GLY A 154 -1.19 -16.06 6.08
CA GLY A 154 -2.02 -15.13 6.86
C GLY A 154 -1.26 -14.02 7.59
N THR A 155 0.07 -14.00 7.53
CA THR A 155 0.90 -12.98 8.19
C THR A 155 0.89 -11.67 7.40
N VAL A 156 0.96 -10.53 8.09
CA VAL A 156 1.03 -9.20 7.49
C VAL A 156 2.47 -8.77 7.30
N GLN A 157 2.85 -8.47 6.06
CA GLN A 157 4.13 -7.84 5.75
C GLN A 157 4.03 -6.33 5.93
N TYR A 158 4.42 -5.83 7.07
CA TYR A 158 4.26 -4.43 7.43
C TYR A 158 5.08 -3.47 6.54
N ALA A 159 6.24 -3.90 6.04
CA ALA A 159 7.02 -3.14 5.06
C ALA A 159 6.25 -2.80 3.77
N ASP A 160 5.21 -3.59 3.45
CA ASP A 160 4.34 -3.39 2.30
C ASP A 160 2.93 -2.91 2.69
N CYS A 161 2.57 -2.98 3.98
CA CYS A 161 1.27 -2.62 4.50
C CYS A 161 1.12 -1.11 4.68
N PHE A 162 0.05 -0.54 4.14
CA PHE A 162 -0.31 0.87 4.30
C PHE A 162 -1.30 1.11 5.46
N GLN A 163 -1.59 0.08 6.25
CA GLN A 163 -2.48 0.16 7.41
C GLN A 163 -3.84 0.82 7.09
N CYS A 164 -4.44 0.44 5.96
CA CYS A 164 -5.76 0.93 5.54
C CYS A 164 -6.91 0.42 6.43
N LEU A 165 -6.64 -0.52 7.32
CA LEU A 165 -7.57 -1.13 8.28
C LEU A 165 -8.69 -2.00 7.67
N ASP A 166 -8.82 -2.13 6.35
CA ASP A 166 -9.86 -2.97 5.73
C ASP A 166 -9.85 -4.40 6.26
N CYS A 167 -8.64 -4.97 6.45
CA CYS A 167 -8.54 -6.32 7.00
C CYS A 167 -8.92 -6.40 8.49
N VAL A 168 -8.83 -5.30 9.24
CA VAL A 168 -9.27 -5.22 10.64
C VAL A 168 -10.79 -5.11 10.68
N ALA A 169 -11.38 -4.28 9.81
CA ALA A 169 -12.83 -4.18 9.67
C ALA A 169 -13.45 -5.54 9.30
N ILE A 170 -12.89 -6.22 8.29
CA ILE A 170 -13.35 -7.58 7.91
C ILE A 170 -13.18 -8.57 9.07
N HIS A 171 -12.08 -8.47 9.83
CA HIS A 171 -11.80 -9.38 10.95
C HIS A 171 -12.83 -9.24 12.08
N GLN A 172 -13.39 -8.03 12.29
CA GLN A 172 -14.39 -7.74 13.31
C GLN A 172 -15.82 -8.02 12.84
N ASP A 173 -16.05 -8.01 11.53
CA ASP A 173 -17.37 -8.18 10.95
C ASP A 173 -17.76 -9.67 10.93
N ALA A 174 -18.82 -10.01 11.68
CA ALA A 174 -19.36 -11.39 11.74
C ALA A 174 -19.94 -11.86 10.41
N GLN A 175 -20.30 -10.95 9.49
CA GLN A 175 -20.87 -11.30 8.18
C GLN A 175 -19.81 -11.46 7.09
N GLN A 176 -18.61 -10.90 7.28
CA GLN A 176 -17.55 -10.96 6.29
C GLN A 176 -16.41 -11.90 6.68
N CYS A 177 -16.17 -12.09 7.96
CA CYS A 177 -15.13 -12.97 8.47
C CYS A 177 -15.56 -14.43 8.41
N LEU A 178 -14.97 -15.20 7.50
CA LEU A 178 -15.33 -16.60 7.30
C LEU A 178 -15.27 -17.47 8.59
N PRO A 179 -14.24 -17.37 9.44
CA PRO A 179 -14.20 -18.08 10.72
C PRO A 179 -15.38 -17.74 11.65
N LEU A 180 -15.77 -16.46 11.73
CA LEU A 180 -16.91 -16.03 12.55
C LEU A 180 -18.23 -16.55 11.99
N LEU A 181 -18.41 -16.53 10.68
CA LEU A 181 -19.57 -17.12 10.01
C LEU A 181 -19.69 -18.62 10.30
N GLN A 182 -18.58 -19.34 10.30
CA GLN A 182 -18.57 -20.77 10.61
C GLN A 182 -18.88 -21.04 12.09
N GLN A 183 -18.37 -20.21 13.00
CA GLN A 183 -18.72 -20.30 14.41
C GLN A 183 -20.21 -20.02 14.65
N ALA A 184 -20.76 -18.97 14.06
CA ALA A 184 -22.17 -18.63 14.18
C ALA A 184 -23.07 -19.80 13.66
N ARG A 185 -22.70 -20.42 12.54
CA ARG A 185 -23.43 -21.58 12.01
C ARG A 185 -23.36 -22.84 12.91
N ARG A 186 -22.27 -23.00 13.66
CA ARG A 186 -22.14 -24.14 14.60
C ARG A 186 -22.96 -23.95 15.89
N VAL A 187 -23.25 -22.69 16.23
CA VAL A 187 -23.98 -22.34 17.48
C VAL A 187 -25.49 -22.31 17.27
N ILE A 188 -26.01 -22.28 16.04
CA ILE A 188 -27.45 -22.38 15.79
C ILE A 188 -27.86 -23.85 15.95
N PRO A 189 -28.54 -24.24 17.03
CA PRO A 189 -29.11 -25.59 17.14
C PRO A 189 -30.19 -25.70 16.07
N ILE A 190 -30.08 -26.72 15.24
CA ILE A 190 -31.19 -27.11 14.35
C ILE A 190 -32.26 -27.69 15.27
N GLU A 191 -33.22 -26.86 15.65
CA GLU A 191 -34.47 -27.40 16.18
C GLU A 191 -35.17 -28.17 15.04
N VAL A 192 -34.98 -29.47 15.05
CA VAL A 192 -35.77 -30.37 14.21
C VAL A 192 -37.17 -30.32 14.78
N ALA A 193 -38.06 -29.54 14.14
CA ALA A 193 -39.49 -29.63 14.41
C ALA A 193 -39.93 -31.06 14.15
N ARG A 194 -40.37 -31.72 15.21
CA ARG A 194 -41.08 -33.02 15.15
C ARG A 194 -42.55 -32.80 14.80
#